data_3d3ecedffdd75878befb98cd19fc2acf
#
_entry.id   3d3ecedffdd75878befb98cd19fc2acf
#
_cell.length_a   1.000
_cell.length_b   1.000
_cell.length_c   1.000
_cell.angle_alpha   90.00
_cell.angle_beta   90.00
_cell.angle_gamma   90.00
#
_symmetry.space_group_name_H-M   'P 1'
#
loop_
_entity.id
_entity.type
_entity.pdbx_description
1 polymer ?
#
loop_
_entity_poly.entity_id
_entity_poly.type
_entity_poly.pdbx_seq_one_letter_code
_entity_poly.pdbx_strand_id
1 'polypeptide(L)'
;MRIFQRIHQKLNWSRRRYVSVMVSLLALGYLSSAIYHTYKPLPEGLDFTGKLRHAEVKFIADQTYIDVQGKQQQEHHIFDQMLKMIDEAQSTIVLDMFLFNKEVGESGVVHRTLAQQLTDTLILKRRVQPNIEIKVITDPINSVYGGVAP
;
A
#
# COMPACT_ATOMS: atom_id res chain seq x y z
N MET A 1 -33.61 14.68 27.84
CA MET A 1 -34.99 14.86 27.31
C MET A 1 -35.53 16.28 27.51
N ARG A 2 -35.43 16.92 28.69
CA ARG A 2 -35.98 18.26 28.99
C ARG A 2 -35.35 19.42 28.18
N ILE A 3 -34.11 19.36 27.78
CA ILE A 3 -33.42 20.40 27.00
C ILE A 3 -33.96 20.45 25.57
N PHE A 4 -34.18 19.30 24.92
CA PHE A 4 -34.77 19.22 23.59
C PHE A 4 -36.19 19.79 23.53
N GLN A 5 -37.00 19.53 24.52
CA GLN A 5 -38.37 20.07 24.60
C GLN A 5 -38.39 21.60 24.76
N ARG A 6 -37.46 22.18 25.54
CA ARG A 6 -37.34 23.64 25.70
C ARG A 6 -36.89 24.36 24.41
N ILE A 7 -36.00 23.73 23.63
CA ILE A 7 -35.55 24.28 22.36
C ILE A 7 -36.67 24.21 21.31
N HIS A 8 -37.46 23.13 21.32
CA HIS A 8 -38.59 22.98 20.40
C HIS A 8 -39.71 24.03 20.67
N GLN A 9 -40.01 24.32 21.92
CA GLN A 9 -41.00 25.32 22.31
C GLN A 9 -40.57 26.77 21.93
N LYS A 10 -39.27 27.09 21.93
CA LYS A 10 -38.78 28.44 21.62
C LYS A 10 -38.66 28.71 20.09
N LEU A 11 -38.39 27.69 19.27
CA LEU A 11 -38.09 27.92 17.84
C LEU A 11 -39.28 27.72 16.91
N ASN A 12 -40.37 27.10 17.37
CA ASN A 12 -41.59 26.82 16.59
C ASN A 12 -41.35 26.36 15.11
N TRP A 13 -40.29 25.61 14.93
CA TRP A 13 -39.84 25.16 13.62
C TRP A 13 -40.56 23.89 13.16
N SER A 14 -40.86 23.79 11.86
CA SER A 14 -41.37 22.57 11.26
C SER A 14 -40.28 21.47 11.30
N ARG A 15 -40.71 20.20 11.38
CA ARG A 15 -39.81 19.03 11.35
C ARG A 15 -38.81 19.11 10.17
N ARG A 16 -39.23 19.61 9.01
CA ARG A 16 -38.36 19.78 7.84
C ARG A 16 -37.23 20.76 8.11
N ARG A 17 -37.46 21.88 8.82
CA ARG A 17 -36.41 22.84 9.17
C ARG A 17 -35.38 22.27 10.11
N TYR A 18 -35.79 21.47 11.12
CA TYR A 18 -34.85 20.78 12.00
C TYR A 18 -33.96 19.79 11.22
N VAL A 19 -34.54 18.97 10.35
CA VAL A 19 -33.80 18.03 9.52
C VAL A 19 -32.83 18.79 8.61
N SER A 20 -33.27 19.86 7.96
CA SER A 20 -32.41 20.66 7.08
C SER A 20 -31.21 21.25 7.83
N VAL A 21 -31.45 21.84 9.00
CA VAL A 21 -30.35 22.41 9.83
C VAL A 21 -29.40 21.32 10.30
N MET A 22 -29.91 20.16 10.72
CA MET A 22 -29.07 19.05 11.13
C MET A 22 -28.20 18.54 9.98
N VAL A 23 -28.77 18.37 8.78
CA VAL A 23 -28.03 17.96 7.59
C VAL A 23 -26.98 19.01 7.21
N SER A 24 -27.33 20.32 7.28
CA SER A 24 -26.39 21.40 7.01
C SER A 24 -25.21 21.41 8.00
N LEU A 25 -25.46 21.17 9.29
CA LEU A 25 -24.40 21.09 10.31
C LEU A 25 -23.49 19.89 10.08
N LEU A 26 -24.05 18.73 9.71
CA LEU A 26 -23.26 17.54 9.37
C LEU A 26 -22.41 17.78 8.13
N ALA A 27 -22.99 18.39 7.09
CA ALA A 27 -22.26 18.74 5.87
C ALA A 27 -21.13 19.73 6.16
N LEU A 28 -21.40 20.76 6.98
CA LEU A 28 -20.40 21.74 7.37
C LEU A 28 -19.26 21.09 8.17
N GLY A 29 -19.58 20.21 9.13
CA GLY A 29 -18.60 19.45 9.89
C GLY A 29 -17.73 18.57 8.99
N TYR A 30 -18.35 17.87 8.04
CA TYR A 30 -17.64 17.04 7.06
C TYR A 30 -16.70 17.87 6.18
N LEU A 31 -17.19 18.98 5.61
CA LEU A 31 -16.38 19.87 4.78
C LEU A 31 -15.22 20.50 5.56
N SER A 32 -15.46 20.93 6.80
CA SER A 32 -14.41 21.48 7.65
C SER A 32 -13.33 20.43 7.95
N SER A 33 -13.74 19.19 8.24
CA SER A 33 -12.83 18.07 8.45
C SER A 33 -12.02 17.75 7.18
N ALA A 34 -12.69 17.71 6.03
CA ALA A 34 -12.01 17.46 4.75
C ALA A 34 -10.97 18.53 4.42
N ILE A 35 -11.33 19.81 4.60
CA ILE A 35 -10.39 20.94 4.42
C ILE A 35 -9.20 20.82 5.38
N TYR A 36 -9.46 20.59 6.68
CA TYR A 36 -8.41 20.43 7.67
C TYR A 36 -7.44 19.31 7.29
N HIS A 37 -7.94 18.13 6.92
CA HIS A 37 -7.09 16.99 6.55
C HIS A 37 -6.36 17.16 5.22
N THR A 38 -6.87 17.99 4.32
CA THR A 38 -6.17 18.31 3.06
C THR A 38 -4.98 19.24 3.29
N TYR A 39 -5.08 20.19 4.22
CA TYR A 39 -4.03 21.19 4.46
C TYR A 39 -3.19 20.93 5.71
N LYS A 40 -3.56 19.93 6.52
CA LYS A 40 -2.77 19.55 7.69
C LYS A 40 -1.37 19.13 7.25
N PRO A 41 -0.31 19.74 7.82
CA PRO A 41 1.05 19.30 7.54
C PRO A 41 1.26 17.85 7.97
N LEU A 42 2.09 17.14 7.22
CA LEU A 42 2.51 15.81 7.63
C LEU A 42 3.30 15.88 8.96
N PRO A 43 3.27 14.84 9.77
CA PRO A 43 4.12 14.75 10.94
C PRO A 43 5.59 14.94 10.58
N GLU A 44 6.37 15.49 11.52
CA GLU A 44 7.80 15.69 11.35
C GLU A 44 8.48 14.36 10.95
N GLY A 45 9.33 14.41 9.93
CA GLY A 45 10.01 13.24 9.39
C GLY A 45 9.24 12.46 8.31
N LEU A 46 8.00 12.86 7.98
CA LEU A 46 7.22 12.24 6.89
C LEU A 46 7.10 13.15 5.64
N ASP A 47 7.63 14.36 5.69
CA ASP A 47 7.66 15.27 4.54
C ASP A 47 9.11 15.51 4.13
N PHE A 48 9.54 14.84 3.07
CA PHE A 48 10.86 14.99 2.49
C PHE A 48 10.75 15.48 1.06
N THR A 49 11.10 16.73 0.85
CA THR A 49 11.24 17.28 -0.50
C THR A 49 12.72 17.30 -0.89
N GLY A 50 13.12 16.38 -1.77
CA GLY A 50 14.47 16.34 -2.32
C GLY A 50 14.70 17.44 -3.35
N LYS A 51 15.97 17.79 -3.58
CA LYS A 51 16.34 18.65 -4.73
C LYS A 51 16.09 17.90 -6.03
N LEU A 52 15.50 18.58 -7.01
CA LEU A 52 15.38 18.04 -8.36
C LEU A 52 16.76 17.69 -8.91
N ARG A 53 16.90 16.47 -9.41
CA ARG A 53 18.12 15.98 -10.04
C ARG A 53 17.75 15.38 -11.39
N HIS A 54 18.67 15.47 -12.34
CA HIS A 54 18.53 14.73 -13.58
C HIS A 54 18.65 13.24 -13.29
N ALA A 55 17.70 12.44 -13.74
CA ALA A 55 17.69 11.00 -13.59
C ALA A 55 17.38 10.34 -14.94
N GLU A 56 18.07 9.25 -15.22
CA GLU A 56 17.73 8.37 -16.33
C GLU A 56 16.57 7.47 -15.89
N VAL A 57 15.45 7.53 -16.61
CA VAL A 57 14.22 6.81 -16.25
C VAL A 57 13.96 5.74 -17.30
N LYS A 58 13.81 4.49 -16.86
CA LYS A 58 13.41 3.36 -17.69
C LYS A 58 12.03 2.86 -17.24
N PHE A 59 11.09 2.79 -18.17
CA PHE A 59 9.80 2.17 -17.91
C PHE A 59 9.93 0.64 -18.00
N ILE A 60 9.39 -0.06 -16.99
CA ILE A 60 9.36 -1.53 -16.93
C ILE A 60 7.94 -1.94 -16.60
N ALA A 61 7.39 -2.92 -17.31
CA ALA A 61 6.03 -3.41 -17.09
C ALA A 61 6.01 -4.95 -17.13
N ASP A 62 5.19 -5.53 -16.28
CA ASP A 62 4.80 -6.94 -16.40
C ASP A 62 3.71 -7.07 -17.46
N GLN A 63 3.72 -8.19 -18.18
CA GLN A 63 2.80 -8.43 -19.29
C GLN A 63 2.15 -9.81 -19.16
N THR A 64 0.86 -9.87 -19.47
CA THR A 64 0.14 -11.12 -19.67
C THR A 64 -0.53 -11.05 -21.04
N TYR A 65 -0.24 -12.01 -21.90
CA TYR A 65 -0.76 -12.05 -23.27
C TYR A 65 -1.00 -13.49 -23.72
N ILE A 66 -1.73 -13.62 -24.81
CA ILE A 66 -1.93 -14.90 -25.50
C ILE A 66 -0.96 -14.96 -26.68
N ASP A 67 -0.13 -16.00 -26.73
CA ASP A 67 0.79 -16.20 -27.84
C ASP A 67 0.10 -16.72 -29.12
N VAL A 68 0.87 -16.84 -30.17
CA VAL A 68 0.36 -17.27 -31.49
C VAL A 68 -0.18 -18.71 -31.48
N GLN A 69 0.13 -19.50 -30.47
CA GLN A 69 -0.37 -20.85 -30.26
C GLN A 69 -1.63 -20.87 -29.39
N GLY A 70 -2.14 -19.70 -28.96
CA GLY A 70 -3.31 -19.58 -28.08
C GLY A 70 -3.01 -19.84 -26.60
N LYS A 71 -1.73 -19.90 -26.21
CA LYS A 71 -1.32 -20.14 -24.84
C LYS A 71 -1.08 -18.83 -24.10
N GLN A 72 -1.59 -18.73 -22.86
CA GLN A 72 -1.32 -17.59 -21.99
C GLN A 72 0.15 -17.58 -21.57
N GLN A 73 0.81 -16.45 -21.79
CA GLN A 73 2.16 -16.14 -21.34
C GLN A 73 2.14 -15.04 -20.28
N GLN A 74 3.07 -15.12 -19.34
CA GLN A 74 3.24 -14.12 -18.27
C GLN A 74 4.72 -13.75 -18.19
N GLU A 75 5.01 -12.46 -18.30
CA GLU A 75 6.36 -11.91 -18.15
C GLU A 75 6.41 -11.00 -16.93
N HIS A 76 7.33 -11.27 -16.02
CA HIS A 76 7.47 -10.57 -14.73
C HIS A 76 8.74 -9.71 -14.72
N HIS A 77 8.83 -8.77 -15.64
CA HIS A 77 10.02 -7.92 -15.83
C HIS A 77 10.31 -7.02 -14.61
N ILE A 78 9.28 -6.57 -13.88
CA ILE A 78 9.43 -5.77 -12.66
C ILE A 78 10.15 -6.62 -11.60
N PHE A 79 9.70 -7.85 -11.44
CA PHE A 79 10.28 -8.77 -10.45
C PHE A 79 11.71 -9.20 -10.82
N ASP A 80 11.96 -9.43 -12.10
CA ASP A 80 13.30 -9.75 -12.62
C ASP A 80 14.27 -8.59 -12.39
N GLN A 81 13.82 -7.35 -12.60
CA GLN A 81 14.62 -6.16 -12.31
C GLN A 81 14.90 -6.02 -10.80
N MET A 82 13.93 -6.33 -9.94
CA MET A 82 14.13 -6.30 -8.50
C MET A 82 15.18 -7.34 -8.06
N LEU A 83 15.12 -8.57 -8.56
CA LEU A 83 16.11 -9.60 -8.30
C LEU A 83 17.52 -9.16 -8.75
N LYS A 84 17.61 -8.54 -9.92
CA LYS A 84 18.87 -7.97 -10.43
C LYS A 84 19.41 -6.87 -9.50
N MET A 85 18.57 -5.97 -9.02
CA MET A 85 18.98 -4.93 -8.06
C MET A 85 19.52 -5.53 -6.75
N ILE A 86 18.94 -6.62 -6.26
CA ILE A 86 19.44 -7.36 -5.09
C ILE A 86 20.82 -7.95 -5.39
N ASP A 87 21.00 -8.55 -6.54
CA ASP A 87 22.30 -9.12 -6.96
C ASP A 87 23.39 -8.03 -7.07
N GLU A 88 23.07 -6.88 -7.63
CA GLU A 88 23.98 -5.76 -7.82
C GLU A 88 24.28 -4.97 -6.54
N ALA A 89 23.48 -5.13 -5.48
CA ALA A 89 23.64 -4.36 -4.23
C ALA A 89 24.98 -4.63 -3.56
N GLN A 90 25.66 -3.58 -3.09
CA GLN A 90 27.00 -3.66 -2.51
C GLN A 90 27.03 -3.52 -0.98
N SER A 91 26.11 -2.78 -0.40
CA SER A 91 26.16 -2.43 1.02
C SER A 91 24.84 -2.65 1.75
N THR A 92 23.74 -2.19 1.19
CA THR A 92 22.43 -2.18 1.88
C THR A 92 21.32 -2.56 0.93
N ILE A 93 20.40 -3.41 1.41
CA ILE A 93 19.12 -3.73 0.78
C ILE A 93 18.03 -3.39 1.78
N VAL A 94 17.09 -2.55 1.35
CA VAL A 94 15.86 -2.26 2.11
C VAL A 94 14.68 -2.72 1.27
N LEU A 95 13.91 -3.67 1.79
CA LEU A 95 12.68 -4.16 1.22
C LEU A 95 11.51 -3.67 2.07
N ASP A 96 10.56 -2.98 1.44
CA ASP A 96 9.30 -2.61 2.06
C ASP A 96 8.17 -3.24 1.25
N MET A 97 7.53 -4.27 1.81
CA MET A 97 6.53 -5.07 1.13
C MET A 97 5.29 -5.26 2.00
N PHE A 98 4.16 -4.77 1.53
CA PHE A 98 2.88 -4.94 2.21
C PHE A 98 2.50 -6.42 2.36
N LEU A 99 2.57 -7.19 1.28
CA LEU A 99 2.35 -8.63 1.29
C LEU A 99 3.62 -9.38 0.89
N PHE A 100 4.01 -10.34 1.75
CA PHE A 100 5.14 -11.21 1.54
C PHE A 100 4.77 -12.64 1.94
N ASN A 101 4.05 -13.33 1.06
CA ASN A 101 3.62 -14.70 1.28
C ASN A 101 3.77 -15.54 0.00
N LYS A 102 3.72 -16.86 0.15
CA LYS A 102 3.84 -17.83 -0.95
C LYS A 102 2.49 -18.42 -1.38
N GLU A 103 1.40 -17.93 -0.82
CA GLU A 103 0.06 -18.42 -1.14
C GLU A 103 -0.29 -18.03 -2.58
N VAL A 104 -0.39 -19.02 -3.44
CA VAL A 104 -0.98 -18.91 -4.77
C VAL A 104 -2.41 -19.41 -4.66
N GLY A 105 -3.40 -18.56 -4.87
CA GLY A 105 -4.80 -18.94 -4.78
C GLY A 105 -5.14 -20.20 -5.61
N GLU A 106 -6.32 -20.76 -5.41
CA GLU A 106 -6.82 -22.02 -6.02
C GLU A 106 -7.10 -21.92 -7.54
N SER A 107 -6.28 -21.17 -8.30
CA SER A 107 -6.59 -20.86 -9.71
C SER A 107 -6.31 -22.02 -10.68
N GLY A 108 -5.73 -23.13 -10.22
CA GLY A 108 -5.30 -24.23 -11.10
C GLY A 108 -4.20 -23.85 -12.12
N VAL A 109 -3.77 -22.61 -12.12
CA VAL A 109 -2.68 -22.09 -12.97
C VAL A 109 -1.37 -22.16 -12.19
N VAL A 110 -0.34 -22.72 -12.79
CA VAL A 110 0.99 -22.73 -12.20
C VAL A 110 1.59 -21.35 -12.32
N HIS A 111 1.66 -20.65 -11.20
CA HIS A 111 2.30 -19.33 -11.11
C HIS A 111 3.77 -19.46 -10.71
N ARG A 112 4.57 -18.48 -11.15
CA ARG A 112 5.95 -18.32 -10.70
C ARG A 112 5.99 -18.09 -9.19
N THR A 113 6.84 -18.81 -8.45
CA THR A 113 6.97 -18.70 -6.99
C THR A 113 7.82 -17.51 -6.59
N LEU A 114 7.31 -16.30 -6.83
CA LEU A 114 8.07 -15.05 -6.69
C LEU A 114 8.57 -14.81 -5.27
N ALA A 115 7.74 -15.03 -4.25
CA ALA A 115 8.12 -14.85 -2.85
C ALA A 115 9.25 -15.80 -2.44
N GLN A 116 9.21 -17.06 -2.90
CA GLN A 116 10.27 -18.02 -2.65
C GLN A 116 11.58 -17.61 -3.33
N GLN A 117 11.52 -17.20 -4.60
CA GLN A 117 12.70 -16.73 -5.34
C GLN A 117 13.35 -15.53 -4.66
N LEU A 118 12.54 -14.57 -4.19
CA LEU A 118 13.03 -13.42 -3.46
C LEU A 118 13.73 -13.82 -2.17
N THR A 119 13.11 -14.70 -1.39
CA THR A 119 13.68 -15.21 -0.13
C THR A 119 15.02 -15.91 -0.38
N ASP A 120 15.08 -16.81 -1.36
CA ASP A 120 16.29 -17.55 -1.69
C ASP A 120 17.41 -16.62 -2.18
N THR A 121 17.05 -15.60 -2.98
CA THR A 121 18.02 -14.60 -3.47
C THR A 121 18.59 -13.77 -2.32
N LEU A 122 17.78 -13.34 -1.37
CA LEU A 122 18.24 -12.58 -0.20
C LEU A 122 19.14 -13.44 0.70
N ILE A 123 18.78 -14.71 0.93
CA ILE A 123 19.59 -15.65 1.70
C ILE A 123 20.93 -15.89 1.01
N LEU A 124 20.92 -16.16 -0.30
CA LEU A 124 22.14 -16.36 -1.07
C LEU A 124 23.01 -15.10 -1.04
N LYS A 125 22.43 -13.92 -1.25
CA LYS A 125 23.13 -12.64 -1.19
C LYS A 125 23.85 -12.44 0.15
N ARG A 126 23.17 -12.72 1.26
CA ARG A 126 23.76 -12.63 2.60
C ARG A 126 24.89 -13.65 2.83
N ARG A 127 24.78 -14.85 2.26
CA ARG A 127 25.83 -15.88 2.35
C ARG A 127 27.09 -15.49 1.57
N VAL A 128 26.89 -14.96 0.35
CA VAL A 128 28.02 -14.56 -0.53
C VAL A 128 28.65 -13.26 -0.06
N GLN A 129 27.86 -12.36 0.49
CA GLN A 129 28.30 -11.04 0.96
C GLN A 129 27.90 -10.83 2.44
N PRO A 130 28.65 -11.40 3.40
CA PRO A 130 28.27 -11.42 4.82
C PRO A 130 28.13 -10.04 5.48
N ASN A 131 28.74 -9.02 4.90
CA ASN A 131 28.72 -7.64 5.44
C ASN A 131 27.54 -6.80 4.89
N ILE A 132 26.76 -7.32 3.95
CA ILE A 132 25.61 -6.58 3.42
C ILE A 132 24.51 -6.43 4.49
N GLU A 133 24.00 -5.23 4.65
CA GLU A 133 22.86 -4.98 5.53
C GLU A 133 21.55 -5.26 4.78
N ILE A 134 20.70 -6.16 5.30
CA ILE A 134 19.40 -6.46 4.72
C ILE A 134 18.32 -6.11 5.76
N LYS A 135 17.44 -5.18 5.39
CA LYS A 135 16.28 -4.77 6.19
C LYS A 135 15.00 -5.11 5.42
N VAL A 136 14.12 -5.85 6.06
CA VAL A 136 12.81 -6.18 5.50
C VAL A 136 11.74 -5.56 6.39
N ILE A 137 10.89 -4.74 5.79
CA ILE A 137 9.73 -4.11 6.42
C ILE A 137 8.50 -4.79 5.81
N THR A 138 7.63 -5.31 6.65
CA THR A 138 6.40 -5.95 6.20
C THR A 138 5.28 -5.71 7.20
N ASP A 139 4.03 -5.77 6.75
CA ASP A 139 2.87 -5.58 7.60
C ASP A 139 2.59 -6.85 8.43
N PRO A 140 2.24 -6.72 9.73
CA PRO A 140 1.80 -7.85 10.57
C PRO A 140 0.65 -8.68 9.98
N ILE A 141 -0.12 -8.11 9.04
CA ILE A 141 -1.20 -8.82 8.34
C ILE A 141 -0.72 -10.07 7.58
N ASN A 142 0.57 -10.13 7.25
CA ASN A 142 1.18 -11.31 6.61
C ASN A 142 1.07 -12.57 7.48
N SER A 143 0.98 -12.44 8.80
CA SER A 143 0.72 -13.57 9.70
C SER A 143 -0.72 -14.08 9.62
N VAL A 144 -1.66 -13.28 9.12
CA VAL A 144 -3.08 -13.62 8.94
C VAL A 144 -3.32 -14.17 7.53
N TYR A 145 -2.74 -13.52 6.51
CA TYR A 145 -2.87 -13.91 5.10
C TYR A 145 -1.67 -14.75 4.67
N GLY A 146 -1.54 -15.94 5.05
CA GLY A 146 -0.43 -16.77 4.62
C GLY A 146 -0.03 -17.86 5.58
N GLY A 147 -0.77 -17.97 6.67
CA GLY A 147 -0.75 -19.16 7.52
C GLY A 147 0.62 -19.52 8.14
N VAL A 148 1.54 -18.58 8.25
CA VAL A 148 2.72 -18.82 9.06
C VAL A 148 2.31 -18.54 10.50
N ALA A 149 2.02 -19.61 11.24
CA ALA A 149 1.93 -19.55 12.69
C ALA A 149 3.21 -18.91 13.26
N PRO A 150 3.10 -18.07 14.28
CA PRO A 150 4.26 -17.47 14.93
C PRO A 150 5.18 -18.53 15.54
#